data_77949f14a5dc857ac99b036d50c1bbdd
#
_entry.id   77949f14a5dc857ac99b036d50c1bbdd
#
_cell.length_a   1.000
_cell.length_b   1.000
_cell.length_c   1.000
_cell.angle_alpha   90.00
_cell.angle_beta   90.00
_cell.angle_gamma   90.00
#
_symmetry.space_group_name_H-M   'P 1'
#
loop_
_entity.id
_entity.type
_entity.pdbx_description
1 polymer ?
#
loop_
_entity_poly.entity_id
_entity_poly.type
_entity_poly.pdbx_seq_one_letter_code
_entity_poly.pdbx_strand_id
1 'polypeptide(L)'
;MDRNALVWLFSTAPQALAALVGLIFAGVAFIIGAIDKQVKQDDSSEDILLSMKMQIHADMKMLFLLSGVSIISDFFLLALNSIQEGFVFSFEGQFSPYLTVAAIVLVMNVATLIYSLWFIIKVASPDFFSKTVKHLSQLEREGDVEVKEYLVAFIEMEKALRTLSIFYVPKGEKQPSVNEMLKELKYRRLMDARDVDDMFSLTRLRNLIMHGGEIQHVER
;
A
#
# COMPACT_ATOMS: atom_id res chain seq x y z
N MET A 1 29.88 15.21 -26.13
CA MET A 1 29.18 13.92 -25.90
C MET A 1 28.76 13.41 -27.27
N ASP A 2 29.04 12.16 -27.56
CA ASP A 2 28.71 11.57 -28.90
C ASP A 2 27.17 11.49 -29.03
N ARG A 3 26.66 11.99 -30.19
CA ARG A 3 25.22 12.01 -30.48
C ARG A 3 24.62 10.60 -30.51
N ASN A 4 25.36 9.65 -31.04
CA ASN A 4 24.93 8.25 -31.09
C ASN A 4 24.79 7.65 -29.69
N ALA A 5 25.65 8.03 -28.75
CA ALA A 5 25.56 7.59 -27.37
C ALA A 5 24.29 8.12 -26.67
N LEU A 6 23.88 9.38 -26.98
CA LEU A 6 22.62 9.93 -26.46
C LEU A 6 21.40 9.21 -27.01
N VAL A 7 21.35 8.98 -28.33
CA VAL A 7 20.26 8.24 -28.98
C VAL A 7 20.13 6.84 -28.39
N TRP A 8 21.27 6.15 -28.23
CA TRP A 8 21.30 4.82 -27.61
C TRP A 8 20.80 4.85 -26.18
N LEU A 9 21.24 5.81 -25.38
CA LEU A 9 20.81 5.97 -23.98
C LEU A 9 19.28 6.15 -23.88
N PHE A 10 18.71 7.10 -24.64
CA PHE A 10 17.28 7.40 -24.60
C PHE A 10 16.39 6.37 -25.32
N SER A 11 16.96 5.47 -26.09
CA SER A 11 16.23 4.32 -26.64
C SER A 11 16.22 3.12 -25.70
N THR A 12 17.27 2.93 -24.89
CA THR A 12 17.39 1.79 -23.97
C THR A 12 16.84 2.09 -22.58
N ALA A 13 16.94 3.33 -22.09
CA ALA A 13 16.43 3.73 -20.77
C ALA A 13 14.95 3.40 -20.56
N PRO A 14 14.01 3.76 -21.48
CA PRO A 14 12.59 3.44 -21.30
C PRO A 14 12.32 1.94 -21.30
N GLN A 15 13.09 1.13 -22.03
CA GLN A 15 12.95 -0.33 -22.02
C GLN A 15 13.38 -0.92 -20.67
N ALA A 16 14.50 -0.44 -20.13
CA ALA A 16 15.00 -0.86 -18.83
C ALA A 16 14.05 -0.45 -17.70
N LEU A 17 13.52 0.81 -17.73
CA LEU A 17 12.52 1.29 -16.79
C LEU A 17 11.22 0.49 -16.87
N ALA A 18 10.70 0.24 -18.06
CA ALA A 18 9.49 -0.55 -18.25
C ALA A 18 9.65 -1.98 -17.72
N ALA A 19 10.81 -2.62 -17.98
CA ALA A 19 11.10 -3.96 -17.47
C ALA A 19 11.21 -3.97 -15.94
N LEU A 20 11.91 -3.00 -15.33
CA LEU A 20 12.02 -2.87 -13.88
C LEU A 20 10.66 -2.66 -13.22
N VAL A 21 9.87 -1.72 -13.73
CA VAL A 21 8.53 -1.41 -13.22
C VAL A 21 7.61 -2.62 -13.39
N GLY A 22 7.65 -3.32 -14.52
CA GLY A 22 6.91 -4.56 -14.74
C GLY A 22 7.24 -5.64 -13.71
N LEU A 23 8.53 -5.82 -13.39
CA LEU A 23 8.98 -6.76 -12.36
C LEU A 23 8.47 -6.36 -10.96
N ILE A 24 8.51 -5.06 -10.63
CA ILE A 24 7.97 -4.53 -9.38
C ILE A 24 6.47 -4.82 -9.28
N PHE A 25 5.69 -4.55 -10.35
CA PHE A 25 4.26 -4.83 -10.39
C PHE A 25 3.95 -6.31 -10.15
N ALA A 26 4.71 -7.21 -10.79
CA ALA A 26 4.56 -8.65 -10.59
C ALA A 26 4.84 -9.06 -9.12
N GLY A 27 5.91 -8.53 -8.53
CA GLY A 27 6.26 -8.76 -7.12
C GLY A 27 5.19 -8.25 -6.17
N VAL A 28 4.67 -7.05 -6.41
CA VAL A 28 3.59 -6.46 -5.59
C VAL A 28 2.29 -7.23 -5.74
N ALA A 29 1.92 -7.67 -6.93
CA ALA A 29 0.74 -8.51 -7.14
C ALA A 29 0.82 -9.81 -6.33
N PHE A 30 2.01 -10.42 -6.25
CA PHE A 30 2.26 -11.58 -5.41
C PHE A 30 2.08 -11.26 -3.91
N ILE A 31 2.64 -10.15 -3.43
CA ILE A 31 2.50 -9.70 -2.03
C ILE A 31 1.05 -9.44 -1.68
N ILE A 32 0.31 -8.72 -2.53
CA ILE A 32 -1.12 -8.45 -2.33
C ILE A 32 -1.92 -9.75 -2.28
N GLY A 33 -1.62 -10.71 -3.18
CA GLY A 33 -2.26 -12.04 -3.16
C GLY A 33 -1.97 -12.83 -1.88
N ALA A 34 -0.75 -12.72 -1.33
CA ALA A 34 -0.40 -13.32 -0.05
C ALA A 34 -1.15 -12.66 1.12
N ILE A 35 -1.26 -11.32 1.12
CA ILE A 35 -2.05 -10.56 2.09
C ILE A 35 -3.52 -10.99 2.03
N ASP A 36 -4.14 -11.05 0.84
CA ASP A 36 -5.54 -11.45 0.68
C ASP A 36 -5.81 -12.89 1.18
N LYS A 37 -4.83 -13.78 1.02
CA LYS A 37 -4.91 -15.14 1.57
C LYS A 37 -4.82 -15.14 3.10
N GLN A 38 -3.95 -14.34 3.67
CA GLN A 38 -3.77 -14.23 5.12
C GLN A 38 -5.00 -13.63 5.79
N VAL A 39 -5.58 -12.57 5.22
CA VAL A 39 -6.85 -11.97 5.68
C VAL A 39 -7.97 -13.01 5.76
N LYS A 40 -8.07 -13.91 4.77
CA LYS A 40 -9.08 -14.99 4.77
C LYS A 40 -8.82 -16.05 5.83
N GLN A 41 -7.59 -16.21 6.29
CA GLN A 41 -7.22 -17.23 7.27
C GLN A 41 -7.25 -16.70 8.71
N ASP A 42 -6.91 -15.43 8.89
CA ASP A 42 -6.83 -14.76 10.19
C ASP A 42 -7.49 -13.38 10.14
N ASP A 43 -8.71 -13.34 10.63
CA ASP A 43 -9.54 -12.14 10.70
C ASP A 43 -8.97 -11.09 11.70
N SER A 44 -8.07 -11.54 12.60
CA SER A 44 -7.53 -10.69 13.65
C SER A 44 -6.59 -9.59 13.15
N SER A 45 -6.01 -9.77 11.96
CA SER A 45 -5.09 -8.82 11.33
C SER A 45 -5.65 -8.12 10.09
N GLU A 46 -6.96 -8.26 9.81
CA GLU A 46 -7.61 -7.74 8.60
C GLU A 46 -7.35 -6.25 8.39
N ASP A 47 -7.56 -5.42 9.41
CA ASP A 47 -7.42 -3.96 9.30
C ASP A 47 -5.98 -3.51 9.04
N ILE A 48 -5.02 -4.17 9.69
CA ILE A 48 -3.60 -3.87 9.51
C ILE A 48 -3.18 -4.23 8.09
N LEU A 49 -3.56 -5.41 7.62
CA LEU A 49 -3.25 -5.91 6.29
C LEU A 49 -3.95 -5.06 5.20
N LEU A 50 -5.18 -4.62 5.44
CA LEU A 50 -5.91 -3.73 4.54
C LEU A 50 -5.23 -2.35 4.45
N SER A 51 -4.79 -1.79 5.58
CA SER A 51 -4.04 -0.53 5.62
C SER A 51 -2.71 -0.64 4.86
N MET A 52 -1.97 -1.74 5.03
CA MET A 52 -0.76 -2.02 4.25
C MET A 52 -1.05 -2.09 2.74
N LYS A 53 -2.11 -2.77 2.34
CA LYS A 53 -2.55 -2.87 0.94
C LYS A 53 -2.86 -1.50 0.35
N MET A 54 -3.58 -0.64 1.09
CA MET A 54 -3.88 0.73 0.64
C MET A 54 -2.60 1.56 0.48
N GLN A 55 -1.65 1.46 1.39
CA GLN A 55 -0.38 2.17 1.32
C GLN A 55 0.47 1.72 0.13
N ILE A 56 0.60 0.40 -0.08
CA ILE A 56 1.27 -0.17 -1.25
C ILE A 56 0.62 0.34 -2.54
N HIS A 57 -0.71 0.39 -2.61
CA HIS A 57 -1.45 0.89 -3.78
C HIS A 57 -1.18 2.37 -4.07
N ALA A 58 -1.08 3.21 -3.04
CA ALA A 58 -0.77 4.63 -3.19
C ALA A 58 0.63 4.84 -3.76
N ASP A 59 1.63 4.14 -3.21
CA ASP A 59 3.01 4.20 -3.69
C ASP A 59 3.14 3.65 -5.12
N MET A 60 2.41 2.58 -5.46
CA MET A 60 2.36 2.04 -6.83
C MET A 60 1.80 3.03 -7.85
N LYS A 61 0.73 3.77 -7.50
CA LYS A 61 0.19 4.82 -8.38
C LYS A 61 1.24 5.88 -8.69
N MET A 62 2.00 6.30 -7.66
CA MET A 62 3.07 7.28 -7.83
C MET A 62 4.20 6.74 -8.72
N LEU A 63 4.61 5.50 -8.50
CA LEU A 63 5.61 4.83 -9.32
C LEU A 63 5.16 4.72 -10.79
N PHE A 64 3.91 4.34 -11.03
CA PHE A 64 3.34 4.26 -12.37
C PHE A 64 3.32 5.61 -13.07
N LEU A 65 2.93 6.67 -12.36
CA LEU A 65 2.91 8.02 -12.91
C LEU A 65 4.32 8.50 -13.26
N LEU A 66 5.28 8.35 -12.35
CA LEU A 66 6.66 8.76 -12.59
C LEU A 66 7.28 8.00 -13.77
N SER A 67 7.11 6.68 -13.82
CA SER A 67 7.65 5.85 -14.92
C SER A 67 6.98 6.17 -16.24
N GLY A 68 5.67 6.40 -16.26
CA GLY A 68 4.95 6.79 -17.47
C GLY A 68 5.41 8.12 -18.02
N VAL A 69 5.55 9.15 -17.17
CA VAL A 69 6.07 10.46 -17.57
C VAL A 69 7.51 10.35 -18.08
N SER A 70 8.36 9.56 -17.41
CA SER A 70 9.75 9.32 -17.80
C SER A 70 9.82 8.70 -19.19
N ILE A 71 9.11 7.61 -19.43
CA ILE A 71 9.06 6.90 -20.71
C ILE A 71 8.56 7.81 -21.85
N ILE A 72 7.46 8.57 -21.60
CA ILE A 72 6.91 9.50 -22.59
C ILE A 72 7.95 10.59 -22.94
N SER A 73 8.66 11.10 -21.93
CA SER A 73 9.70 12.12 -22.12
C SER A 73 10.88 11.60 -22.96
N ASP A 74 11.29 10.34 -22.75
CA ASP A 74 12.33 9.69 -23.57
C ASP A 74 11.89 9.58 -25.03
N PHE A 75 10.65 9.12 -25.30
CA PHE A 75 10.10 9.05 -26.65
C PHE A 75 9.99 10.42 -27.31
N PHE A 76 9.56 11.44 -26.55
CA PHE A 76 9.50 12.79 -27.05
C PHE A 76 10.89 13.32 -27.45
N LEU A 77 11.91 13.02 -26.67
CA LEU A 77 13.29 13.42 -26.93
C LEU A 77 13.87 12.72 -28.19
N LEU A 78 13.54 11.43 -28.37
CA LEU A 78 13.89 10.69 -29.59
C LEU A 78 13.18 11.28 -30.82
N ALA A 79 11.91 11.63 -30.71
CA ALA A 79 11.15 12.28 -31.79
C ALA A 79 11.76 13.64 -32.17
N LEU A 80 12.10 14.46 -31.16
CA LEU A 80 12.79 15.74 -31.40
C LEU A 80 14.14 15.55 -32.12
N ASN A 81 14.92 14.53 -31.76
CA ASN A 81 16.18 14.24 -32.40
C ASN A 81 15.97 13.86 -33.87
N SER A 82 14.94 13.08 -34.19
CA SER A 82 14.62 12.68 -35.60
C SER A 82 14.17 13.87 -36.45
N ILE A 83 13.41 14.83 -35.85
CA ILE A 83 13.00 16.06 -36.54
C ILE A 83 14.23 16.96 -36.80
N GLN A 84 15.16 17.06 -35.87
CA GLN A 84 16.35 17.88 -35.99
C GLN A 84 17.28 17.36 -37.11
N GLU A 85 17.24 16.09 -37.46
CA GLU A 85 17.96 15.53 -38.61
C GLU A 85 17.38 16.03 -39.95
N GLY A 86 16.07 16.29 -40.01
CA GLY A 86 15.38 16.81 -41.21
C GLY A 86 15.48 18.34 -41.39
N PHE A 87 15.74 19.09 -40.31
CA PHE A 87 15.91 20.54 -40.35
C PHE A 87 17.28 20.90 -39.81
N VAL A 88 18.17 21.38 -40.69
CA VAL A 88 19.49 21.91 -40.33
C VAL A 88 19.26 23.27 -39.63
N PHE A 89 18.88 23.27 -38.38
CA PHE A 89 18.92 24.44 -37.51
C PHE A 89 20.34 24.56 -36.94
N SER A 90 21.18 25.34 -37.63
CA SER A 90 22.47 25.80 -37.08
C SER A 90 22.19 26.85 -36.00
N PHE A 91 21.99 26.40 -34.77
CA PHE A 91 22.05 27.29 -33.61
C PHE A 91 23.52 27.48 -33.23
N GLU A 92 24.13 28.57 -33.70
CA GLU A 92 25.40 29.09 -33.19
C GLU A 92 25.20 29.70 -31.82
N GLY A 93 25.21 28.87 -30.77
CA GLY A 93 25.10 29.32 -29.37
C GLY A 93 25.57 28.28 -28.39
N GLN A 94 26.17 28.72 -27.28
CA GLN A 94 26.79 27.86 -26.25
C GLN A 94 25.82 26.94 -25.50
N PHE A 95 24.50 27.09 -25.64
CA PHE A 95 23.47 26.24 -25.04
C PHE A 95 22.50 25.72 -26.09
N SER A 96 22.66 24.46 -26.48
CA SER A 96 21.65 23.79 -27.29
C SER A 96 20.41 23.48 -26.41
N PRO A 97 19.19 23.98 -26.77
CA PRO A 97 17.96 23.66 -26.03
C PRO A 97 17.69 22.17 -25.92
N TYR A 98 18.15 21.38 -26.91
CA TYR A 98 18.12 19.92 -26.89
C TYR A 98 18.91 19.34 -25.74
N LEU A 99 20.14 19.81 -25.48
CA LEU A 99 20.96 19.34 -24.34
C LEU A 99 20.32 19.63 -23.00
N THR A 100 19.65 20.78 -22.87
CA THR A 100 18.95 21.15 -21.64
C THR A 100 17.77 20.21 -21.40
N VAL A 101 16.96 19.94 -22.43
CA VAL A 101 15.83 18.99 -22.32
C VAL A 101 16.36 17.57 -22.05
N ALA A 102 17.43 17.15 -22.72
CA ALA A 102 18.04 15.84 -22.49
C ALA A 102 18.53 15.68 -21.04
N ALA A 103 19.14 16.72 -20.46
CA ALA A 103 19.58 16.72 -19.08
C ALA A 103 18.38 16.60 -18.10
N ILE A 104 17.29 17.30 -18.35
CA ILE A 104 16.06 17.22 -17.54
C ILE A 104 15.49 15.79 -17.58
N VAL A 105 15.37 15.21 -18.78
CA VAL A 105 14.86 13.84 -18.93
C VAL A 105 15.76 12.82 -18.25
N LEU A 106 17.08 12.99 -18.33
CA LEU A 106 18.02 12.12 -17.63
C LEU A 106 17.84 12.20 -16.10
N VAL A 107 17.66 13.40 -15.54
CA VAL A 107 17.39 13.60 -14.11
C VAL A 107 16.08 12.92 -13.72
N MET A 108 15.03 13.01 -14.55
CA MET A 108 13.74 12.34 -14.30
C MET A 108 13.91 10.81 -14.29
N ASN A 109 14.66 10.24 -15.23
CA ASN A 109 14.96 8.81 -15.29
C ASN A 109 15.68 8.33 -14.02
N VAL A 110 16.70 9.08 -13.59
CA VAL A 110 17.44 8.78 -12.36
C VAL A 110 16.52 8.88 -11.14
N ALA A 111 15.68 9.92 -11.05
CA ALA A 111 14.71 10.07 -9.96
C ALA A 111 13.71 8.91 -9.91
N THR A 112 13.23 8.45 -11.07
CA THR A 112 12.33 7.29 -11.17
C THR A 112 13.01 6.01 -10.72
N LEU A 113 14.28 5.79 -11.08
CA LEU A 113 15.07 4.65 -10.61
C LEU A 113 15.27 4.68 -9.10
N ILE A 114 15.65 5.83 -8.53
CA ILE A 114 15.83 5.99 -7.08
C ILE A 114 14.51 5.72 -6.35
N TYR A 115 13.39 6.24 -6.84
CA TYR A 115 12.08 6.00 -6.26
C TYR A 115 11.68 4.51 -6.34
N SER A 116 11.99 3.84 -7.45
CA SER A 116 11.75 2.41 -7.64
C SER A 116 12.52 1.57 -6.61
N LEU A 117 13.81 1.87 -6.41
CA LEU A 117 14.65 1.19 -5.42
C LEU A 117 14.17 1.45 -3.99
N TRP A 118 13.83 2.70 -3.68
CA TRP A 118 13.26 3.06 -2.38
C TRP A 118 11.96 2.30 -2.11
N PHE A 119 11.07 2.21 -3.10
CA PHE A 119 9.82 1.46 -2.99
C PHE A 119 10.07 -0.03 -2.69
N ILE A 120 11.00 -0.67 -3.42
CA ILE A 120 11.37 -2.07 -3.18
C ILE A 120 11.88 -2.25 -1.74
N ILE A 121 12.81 -1.39 -1.30
CA ILE A 121 13.37 -1.44 0.06
C ILE A 121 12.27 -1.25 1.10
N LYS A 122 11.37 -0.28 0.89
CA LYS A 122 10.24 -0.01 1.79
C LYS A 122 9.33 -1.23 1.94
N VAL A 123 8.92 -1.85 0.83
CA VAL A 123 8.00 -2.99 0.84
C VAL A 123 8.68 -4.27 1.35
N ALA A 124 9.97 -4.45 1.07
CA ALA A 124 10.75 -5.59 1.55
C ALA A 124 11.21 -5.45 3.03
N SER A 125 11.08 -4.26 3.63
CA SER A 125 11.52 -4.02 5.00
C SER A 125 10.60 -4.71 6.01
N PRO A 126 11.14 -5.48 6.97
CA PRO A 126 10.36 -6.07 8.06
C PRO A 126 9.69 -5.01 8.96
N ASP A 127 10.26 -3.79 9.00
CA ASP A 127 9.70 -2.66 9.74
C ASP A 127 8.43 -2.08 9.11
N PHE A 128 8.10 -2.44 7.88
CA PHE A 128 6.92 -1.92 7.20
C PHE A 128 5.64 -2.30 7.96
N PHE A 129 5.55 -3.55 8.41
CA PHE A 129 4.44 -4.03 9.23
C PHE A 129 4.37 -3.29 10.58
N SER A 130 5.50 -3.22 11.31
CA SER A 130 5.54 -2.59 12.63
C SER A 130 5.21 -1.10 12.59
N LYS A 131 5.66 -0.37 11.55
CA LYS A 131 5.31 1.05 11.34
C LYS A 131 3.83 1.25 11.06
N THR A 132 3.21 0.36 10.28
CA THR A 132 1.77 0.44 10.00
C THR A 132 0.95 0.22 11.27
N VAL A 133 1.32 -0.79 12.08
CA VAL A 133 0.70 -1.02 13.39
C VAL A 133 0.84 0.22 14.29
N LYS A 134 2.05 0.77 14.36
CA LYS A 134 2.34 1.96 15.17
C LYS A 134 1.55 3.20 14.72
N HIS A 135 1.39 3.41 13.42
CA HIS A 135 0.60 4.51 12.88
C HIS A 135 -0.90 4.36 13.22
N LEU A 136 -1.44 3.14 13.10
CA LEU A 136 -2.83 2.88 13.47
C LEU A 136 -3.06 3.07 14.96
N SER A 137 -2.13 2.64 15.82
CA SER A 137 -2.21 2.86 17.27
C SER A 137 -2.08 4.34 17.70
N GLN A 138 -1.42 5.17 16.89
CA GLN A 138 -1.32 6.61 17.17
C GLN A 138 -2.61 7.38 16.88
N LEU A 139 -3.44 6.90 15.96
CA LEU A 139 -4.73 7.50 15.64
C LEU A 139 -5.78 7.28 16.76
N GLU A 140 -5.53 6.33 17.67
CA GLU A 140 -6.45 5.95 18.75
C GLU A 140 -5.93 6.37 20.16
N ARG A 141 -5.02 7.35 20.23
CA ARG A 141 -4.29 7.70 21.46
C ARG A 141 -5.04 8.55 22.52
N GLU A 142 -6.32 8.77 22.40
CA GLU A 142 -7.09 9.49 23.44
C GLU A 142 -8.02 8.53 24.16
N GLY A 143 -7.57 7.94 25.28
CA GLY A 143 -8.42 7.03 26.02
C GLY A 143 -8.17 6.95 27.54
N ASP A 144 -9.26 6.67 28.29
CA ASP A 144 -9.37 6.74 29.77
C ASP A 144 -9.30 5.38 30.47
N VAL A 145 -9.23 4.24 29.75
CA VAL A 145 -9.30 2.89 30.33
C VAL A 145 -7.96 2.17 30.22
N GLU A 146 -7.55 1.47 31.28
CA GLU A 146 -6.38 0.59 31.22
C GLU A 146 -6.57 -0.52 30.20
N VAL A 147 -5.53 -0.79 29.39
CA VAL A 147 -5.53 -1.87 28.38
C VAL A 147 -5.96 -3.21 28.95
N LYS A 148 -5.58 -3.50 30.21
CA LYS A 148 -5.96 -4.73 30.89
C LYS A 148 -7.47 -4.84 31.10
N GLU A 149 -8.12 -3.76 31.55
CA GLU A 149 -9.58 -3.72 31.78
C GLU A 149 -10.33 -3.87 30.47
N TYR A 150 -9.84 -3.19 29.42
CA TYR A 150 -10.38 -3.32 28.08
C TYR A 150 -10.30 -4.75 27.55
N LEU A 151 -9.14 -5.44 27.67
CA LEU A 151 -8.98 -6.81 27.20
C LEU A 151 -9.90 -7.78 27.96
N VAL A 152 -10.09 -7.60 29.26
CA VAL A 152 -11.04 -8.40 30.05
C VAL A 152 -12.47 -8.23 29.54
N ALA A 153 -12.90 -6.99 29.35
CA ALA A 153 -14.23 -6.69 28.81
C ALA A 153 -14.43 -7.26 27.39
N PHE A 154 -13.40 -7.15 26.54
CA PHE A 154 -13.41 -7.74 25.20
C PHE A 154 -13.58 -9.27 25.23
N ILE A 155 -12.85 -9.97 26.10
CA ILE A 155 -12.96 -11.43 26.24
C ILE A 155 -14.38 -11.82 26.70
N GLU A 156 -15.01 -11.07 27.59
CA GLU A 156 -16.38 -11.31 28.02
C GLU A 156 -17.37 -11.10 26.88
N MET A 157 -17.21 -10.03 26.12
CA MET A 157 -17.99 -9.76 24.90
C MET A 157 -17.83 -10.91 23.87
N GLU A 158 -16.61 -11.34 23.60
CA GLU A 158 -16.34 -12.46 22.68
C GLU A 158 -17.03 -13.76 23.13
N LYS A 159 -16.97 -14.07 24.42
CA LYS A 159 -17.68 -15.23 25.00
C LYS A 159 -19.19 -15.14 24.80
N ALA A 160 -19.77 -13.96 25.03
CA ALA A 160 -21.19 -13.73 24.81
C ALA A 160 -21.59 -13.92 23.34
N LEU A 161 -20.79 -13.36 22.40
CA LEU A 161 -21.00 -13.53 20.95
C LEU A 161 -20.90 -15.01 20.54
N ARG A 162 -19.91 -15.73 21.03
CA ARG A 162 -19.75 -17.17 20.77
C ARG A 162 -20.93 -17.99 21.32
N THR A 163 -21.45 -17.63 22.47
CA THR A 163 -22.63 -18.28 23.05
C THR A 163 -23.86 -18.03 22.17
N LEU A 164 -24.04 -16.81 21.67
CA LEU A 164 -25.11 -16.49 20.73
C LEU A 164 -24.93 -17.24 19.39
N SER A 165 -23.70 -17.35 18.91
CA SER A 165 -23.42 -18.02 17.62
C SER A 165 -23.81 -19.50 17.60
N ILE A 166 -23.83 -20.20 18.75
CA ILE A 166 -24.27 -21.60 18.85
C ILE A 166 -25.70 -21.80 18.34
N PHE A 167 -26.55 -20.76 18.42
CA PHE A 167 -27.92 -20.83 17.93
C PHE A 167 -28.06 -20.67 16.41
N TYR A 168 -27.00 -20.19 15.72
CA TYR A 168 -27.05 -19.81 14.31
C TYR A 168 -26.11 -20.58 13.41
N VAL A 169 -25.07 -21.23 14.01
CA VAL A 169 -24.06 -22.00 13.27
C VAL A 169 -24.44 -23.48 13.27
N PRO A 170 -24.57 -24.14 12.11
CA PRO A 170 -24.84 -25.57 12.04
C PRO A 170 -23.74 -26.37 12.77
N LYS A 171 -24.17 -27.43 13.48
CA LYS A 171 -23.23 -28.35 14.16
C LYS A 171 -22.29 -28.99 13.13
N GLY A 172 -20.98 -28.75 13.27
CA GLY A 172 -19.96 -29.34 12.40
C GLY A 172 -19.28 -28.33 11.47
N GLU A 173 -19.73 -27.12 11.39
CA GLU A 173 -19.01 -26.05 10.69
C GLU A 173 -17.92 -25.42 11.58
N LYS A 174 -16.89 -24.84 10.93
CA LYS A 174 -15.84 -24.08 11.62
C LYS A 174 -16.49 -22.94 12.41
N GLN A 175 -16.06 -22.75 13.65
CA GLN A 175 -16.52 -21.59 14.44
C GLN A 175 -16.22 -20.29 13.70
N PRO A 176 -17.26 -19.43 13.54
CA PRO A 176 -17.07 -18.16 12.86
C PRO A 176 -16.17 -17.23 13.67
N SER A 177 -15.45 -16.36 12.98
CA SER A 177 -14.70 -15.27 13.61
C SER A 177 -15.65 -14.25 14.25
N VAL A 178 -15.11 -13.40 15.15
CA VAL A 178 -15.90 -12.32 15.77
C VAL A 178 -16.52 -11.42 14.70
N ASN A 179 -15.77 -11.08 13.65
CA ASN A 179 -16.25 -10.23 12.57
C ASN A 179 -17.36 -10.90 11.75
N GLU A 180 -17.27 -12.20 11.50
CA GLU A 180 -18.34 -12.95 10.83
C GLU A 180 -19.61 -13.00 11.70
N MET A 181 -19.45 -13.20 13.01
CA MET A 181 -20.58 -13.17 13.93
C MET A 181 -21.27 -11.79 13.96
N LEU A 182 -20.50 -10.71 14.00
CA LEU A 182 -21.03 -9.35 13.97
C LEU A 182 -21.75 -9.03 12.65
N LYS A 183 -21.19 -9.44 11.51
CA LYS A 183 -21.84 -9.31 10.20
C LYS A 183 -23.19 -10.04 10.17
N GLU A 184 -23.24 -11.25 10.72
CA GLU A 184 -24.48 -12.03 10.78
C GLU A 184 -25.53 -11.41 11.70
N LEU A 185 -25.14 -10.89 12.86
CA LEU A 185 -26.04 -10.17 13.78
C LEU A 185 -26.62 -8.92 13.11
N LYS A 186 -25.79 -8.17 12.37
CA LYS A 186 -26.22 -6.99 11.59
C LYS A 186 -27.20 -7.39 10.49
N TYR A 187 -26.87 -8.44 9.71
CA TYR A 187 -27.72 -8.93 8.62
C TYR A 187 -29.09 -9.38 9.12
N ARG A 188 -29.12 -10.12 10.22
CA ARG A 188 -30.38 -10.60 10.84
C ARG A 188 -31.12 -9.55 11.62
N ARG A 189 -30.60 -8.34 11.75
CA ARG A 189 -31.18 -7.24 12.56
C ARG A 189 -31.40 -7.63 14.04
N LEU A 190 -30.54 -8.49 14.58
CA LEU A 190 -30.58 -8.92 15.98
C LEU A 190 -29.88 -7.93 16.91
N MET A 191 -29.13 -6.99 16.35
CA MET A 191 -28.43 -5.93 17.05
C MET A 191 -28.54 -4.63 16.24
N ASP A 192 -28.54 -3.47 16.92
CA ASP A 192 -28.54 -2.18 16.24
C ASP A 192 -27.28 -2.01 15.40
N ALA A 193 -27.40 -1.34 14.27
CA ALA A 193 -26.28 -1.11 13.37
C ALA A 193 -25.15 -0.31 14.05
N ARG A 194 -25.50 0.63 14.94
CA ARG A 194 -24.53 1.42 15.72
C ARG A 194 -23.74 0.53 16.67
N ASP A 195 -24.42 -0.34 17.43
CA ASP A 195 -23.76 -1.23 18.39
C ASP A 195 -22.82 -2.20 17.68
N VAL A 196 -23.20 -2.68 16.50
CA VAL A 196 -22.33 -3.54 15.67
C VAL A 196 -21.11 -2.79 15.18
N ASP A 197 -21.27 -1.54 14.73
CA ASP A 197 -20.15 -0.73 14.25
C ASP A 197 -19.19 -0.36 15.41
N ASP A 198 -19.72 -0.13 16.63
CA ASP A 198 -18.91 0.06 17.83
C ASP A 198 -18.14 -1.22 18.21
N MET A 199 -18.77 -2.39 18.11
CA MET A 199 -18.09 -3.68 18.35
C MET A 199 -17.03 -3.99 17.31
N PHE A 200 -17.20 -3.59 16.03
CA PHE A 200 -16.13 -3.66 15.03
C PHE A 200 -14.94 -2.79 15.43
N SER A 201 -15.20 -1.57 15.92
CA SER A 201 -14.14 -0.66 16.40
C SER A 201 -13.38 -1.27 17.58
N LEU A 202 -14.09 -1.87 18.54
CA LEU A 202 -13.48 -2.59 19.66
C LEU A 202 -12.63 -3.80 19.20
N THR A 203 -13.13 -4.59 18.24
CA THR A 203 -12.37 -5.71 17.67
C THR A 203 -11.09 -5.24 17.01
N ARG A 204 -11.16 -4.13 16.27
CA ARG A 204 -10.03 -3.49 15.64
C ARG A 204 -8.99 -3.03 16.66
N LEU A 205 -9.40 -2.36 17.73
CA LEU A 205 -8.53 -1.91 18.81
C LEU A 205 -7.81 -3.10 19.49
N ARG A 206 -8.56 -4.17 19.79
CA ARG A 206 -7.98 -5.41 20.35
C ARG A 206 -6.89 -5.99 19.43
N ASN A 207 -7.13 -6.00 18.11
CA ASN A 207 -6.16 -6.50 17.16
C ASN A 207 -4.89 -5.65 17.12
N LEU A 208 -5.03 -4.32 17.21
CA LEU A 208 -3.88 -3.41 17.33
C LEU A 208 -3.05 -3.69 18.57
N ILE A 209 -3.69 -3.86 19.73
CA ILE A 209 -3.02 -4.20 21.00
C ILE A 209 -2.27 -5.53 20.87
N MET A 210 -2.91 -6.57 20.36
CA MET A 210 -2.34 -7.91 20.25
C MET A 210 -1.16 -7.99 19.26
N HIS A 211 -1.13 -7.12 18.25
CA HIS A 211 -0.04 -7.04 17.27
C HIS A 211 1.06 -6.03 17.64
N GLY A 212 1.13 -5.62 18.90
CA GLY A 212 2.22 -4.78 19.43
C GLY A 212 1.99 -3.28 19.25
N GLY A 213 0.74 -2.84 19.09
CA GLY A 213 0.40 -1.41 19.21
C GLY A 213 0.68 -0.91 20.62
N GLU A 214 1.47 0.17 20.76
CA GLU A 214 1.72 0.82 22.06
C GLU A 214 0.50 1.69 22.43
N ILE A 215 -0.50 1.08 23.04
CA ILE A 215 -1.68 1.76 23.58
C ILE A 215 -1.60 1.68 25.09
N GLN A 216 -1.54 2.85 25.75
CA GLN A 216 -1.53 2.91 27.22
C GLN A 216 -2.94 2.98 27.81
N HIS A 217 -3.84 3.69 27.14
CA HIS A 217 -5.23 3.89 27.55
C HIS A 217 -6.19 3.73 26.37
N VAL A 218 -7.43 3.36 26.65
CA VAL A 218 -8.52 3.17 25.67
C VAL A 218 -9.69 4.09 26.06
N GLU A 219 -10.31 4.77 25.12
CA GLU A 219 -11.52 5.57 25.36
C GLU A 219 -12.69 4.72 25.89
N ARG A 220 -13.49 5.30 26.80
CA ARG A 220 -14.73 4.70 27.32
C ARG A 220 -15.88 4.84 26.35
#